data_6abd8354fbb28c59485e47180ff4e955
#
_entry.id   6abd8354fbb28c59485e47180ff4e955
#
_cell.length_a   1.000
_cell.length_b   1.000
_cell.length_c   1.000
_cell.angle_alpha   90.00
_cell.angle_beta   90.00
_cell.angle_gamma   90.00
#
_symmetry.space_group_name_H-M   'P 1'
#
loop_
_entity.id
_entity.type
_entity.pdbx_description
1 polymer ?
#
loop_
_entity_poly.entity_id
_entity_poly.type
_entity_poly.pdbx_seq_one_letter_code
_entity_poly.pdbx_strand_id
1 'polypeptide(L)'
;FGQVFAFKDNKGFSVGVRGPVSVHQAVSISPVDIESLQITKSVNGEKKEKGENRASDTMGMKHFVRFGLYQIKGSINVQLAEKTGFTEEDAATVKECLRTLFVNDASSARPDGSMEVVRVYWWRHNCKEGQYSSAKVHRSLEIRLRDGVLAPSTPEDYEYILHPLAGLEPEVMDGV
;
A
#
# COMPACT_ATOMS: atom_id res chain seq x y z
N PHE A 1 5.22 6.24 12.00
CA PHE A 1 5.18 4.77 11.90
C PHE A 1 5.93 4.11 13.05
N GLY A 2 7.18 4.43 13.30
CA GLY A 2 8.08 3.85 14.27
C GLY A 2 9.47 3.67 13.68
N GLN A 3 10.45 3.41 14.55
CA GLN A 3 11.83 3.28 14.13
C GLN A 3 12.59 2.29 15.02
N VAL A 4 13.54 1.60 14.41
CA VAL A 4 14.51 0.79 15.14
C VAL A 4 15.86 1.49 15.10
N PHE A 5 16.39 1.80 16.27
CA PHE A 5 17.73 2.36 16.43
C PHE A 5 18.70 1.20 16.72
N ALA A 6 19.59 0.95 15.79
CA ALA A 6 20.66 -0.04 15.94
C ALA A 6 22.00 0.65 16.22
N PHE A 7 22.58 0.40 17.38
CA PHE A 7 23.86 0.99 17.79
C PHE A 7 24.99 -0.04 17.55
N LYS A 8 25.92 0.27 16.66
CA LYS A 8 27.05 -0.62 16.33
C LYS A 8 28.07 -0.75 17.46
N ASP A 9 28.19 0.26 18.33
CA ASP A 9 29.29 0.36 19.33
C ASP A 9 28.99 -0.35 20.65
N ASN A 10 27.78 -0.84 20.90
CA ASN A 10 27.39 -1.51 22.14
C ASN A 10 26.81 -2.90 21.91
N LYS A 11 27.67 -3.86 21.49
CA LYS A 11 27.35 -5.31 21.47
C LYS A 11 25.96 -5.67 20.88
N GLY A 12 25.54 -4.99 19.81
CA GLY A 12 24.29 -5.34 19.14
C GLY A 12 23.02 -4.88 19.87
N PHE A 13 23.09 -3.85 20.70
CA PHE A 13 21.90 -3.27 21.35
C PHE A 13 21.05 -2.52 20.31
N SER A 14 19.78 -2.89 20.22
CA SER A 14 18.82 -2.19 19.39
C SER A 14 17.57 -1.79 20.20
N VAL A 15 17.05 -0.59 19.95
CA VAL A 15 15.84 -0.07 20.59
C VAL A 15 14.79 0.17 19.52
N GLY A 16 13.63 -0.46 19.66
CA GLY A 16 12.46 -0.20 18.82
C GLY A 16 11.56 0.84 19.46
N VAL A 17 11.24 1.89 18.72
CA VAL A 17 10.22 2.88 19.11
C VAL A 17 9.00 2.69 18.21
N ARG A 18 7.86 2.37 18.82
CA ARG A 18 6.60 2.23 18.10
C ARG A 18 5.96 3.60 17.89
N GLY A 19 5.65 3.92 16.62
CA GLY A 19 4.90 5.13 16.27
C GLY A 19 3.38 4.93 16.32
N PRO A 20 2.61 6.04 16.22
CA PRO A 20 1.16 6.02 16.32
C PRO A 20 0.47 5.48 15.07
N VAL A 21 1.09 5.61 13.89
CA VAL A 21 0.50 5.23 12.61
C VAL A 21 0.83 3.78 12.29
N SER A 22 -0.20 2.98 12.06
CA SER A 22 -0.09 1.59 11.61
C SER A 22 -0.77 1.42 10.26
N VAL A 23 -0.06 0.83 9.31
CA VAL A 23 -0.58 0.49 7.98
C VAL A 23 -0.45 -1.01 7.80
N HIS A 24 -1.54 -1.65 7.39
CA HIS A 24 -1.57 -3.07 7.13
C HIS A 24 -1.12 -3.37 5.69
N GLN A 25 -0.88 -4.62 5.42
CA GLN A 25 -0.61 -5.09 4.07
C GLN A 25 -1.80 -4.82 3.15
N ALA A 26 -1.53 -4.40 1.92
CA ALA A 26 -2.53 -4.31 0.86
C ALA A 26 -2.97 -5.71 0.43
N VAL A 27 -4.27 -5.92 0.33
CA VAL A 27 -4.85 -7.20 -0.08
C VAL A 27 -5.81 -6.97 -1.24
N SER A 28 -5.67 -7.76 -2.30
CA SER A 28 -6.60 -7.69 -3.44
C SER A 28 -8.01 -8.14 -3.02
N ILE A 29 -9.03 -7.45 -3.54
CA ILE A 29 -10.43 -7.77 -3.25
C ILE A 29 -10.88 -9.07 -3.93
N SER A 30 -10.35 -9.32 -5.13
CA SER A 30 -10.58 -10.56 -5.87
C SER A 30 -9.25 -11.19 -6.26
N PRO A 31 -9.22 -12.46 -6.68
CA PRO A 31 -8.03 -13.07 -7.28
C PRO A 31 -7.50 -12.22 -8.44
N VAL A 32 -6.19 -12.08 -8.51
CA VAL A 32 -5.51 -11.31 -9.56
C VAL A 32 -4.95 -12.24 -10.62
N ASP A 33 -4.98 -11.79 -11.89
CA ASP A 33 -4.34 -12.46 -12.99
C ASP A 33 -2.88 -12.03 -13.10
N ILE A 34 -1.98 -13.02 -13.14
CA ILE A 34 -0.53 -12.79 -13.20
C ILE A 34 -0.02 -13.17 -14.56
N GLU A 35 0.44 -12.19 -15.31
CA GLU A 35 1.12 -12.42 -16.58
C GLU A 35 2.63 -12.59 -16.38
N SER A 36 3.23 -13.45 -17.20
CA SER A 36 4.67 -13.75 -17.16
C SER A 36 5.28 -13.49 -18.52
N LEU A 37 6.22 -12.56 -18.57
CA LEU A 37 6.98 -12.22 -19.76
C LEU A 37 8.43 -12.65 -19.63
N GLN A 38 8.96 -13.27 -20.66
CA GLN A 38 10.38 -13.51 -20.78
C GLN A 38 11.08 -12.24 -21.24
N ILE A 39 12.13 -11.86 -20.52
CA ILE A 39 13.02 -10.77 -20.89
C ILE A 39 14.41 -11.32 -21.21
N THR A 40 15.03 -10.78 -22.25
CA THR A 40 16.37 -11.16 -22.65
C THR A 40 17.27 -9.94 -22.66
N LYS A 41 18.46 -10.05 -22.06
CA LYS A 41 19.47 -9.00 -22.11
C LYS A 41 20.02 -8.91 -23.54
N SER A 42 19.79 -7.80 -24.22
CA SER A 42 20.18 -7.59 -25.63
C SER A 42 21.68 -7.29 -25.80
N VAL A 43 22.35 -6.79 -24.77
CA VAL A 43 23.78 -6.42 -24.81
C VAL A 43 24.49 -6.98 -23.59
N ASN A 44 25.52 -7.78 -23.79
CA ASN A 44 26.42 -8.22 -22.74
C ASN A 44 27.60 -7.25 -22.66
N GLY A 45 27.65 -6.44 -21.57
CA GLY A 45 28.71 -5.43 -21.36
C GLY A 45 30.04 -6.00 -20.83
N GLU A 46 30.11 -7.30 -20.54
CA GLU A 46 31.35 -7.91 -20.07
C GLU A 46 32.28 -8.16 -21.24
N LYS A 47 33.44 -7.47 -21.24
CA LYS A 47 34.56 -7.79 -22.11
C LYS A 47 35.17 -9.10 -21.60
N LYS A 48 35.00 -10.17 -22.35
CA LYS A 48 35.74 -11.39 -22.12
C LYS A 48 37.16 -11.29 -22.74
N GLU A 49 38.12 -11.87 -22.08
CA GLU A 49 39.49 -12.01 -22.63
C GLU A 49 39.45 -12.76 -23.96
N LYS A 50 40.42 -12.45 -24.84
CA LYS A 50 40.50 -13.00 -26.20
C LYS A 50 40.39 -14.53 -26.20
N GLY A 51 39.34 -15.08 -26.82
CA GLY A 51 39.22 -16.51 -27.13
C GLY A 51 38.02 -17.24 -26.59
N GLU A 52 37.21 -16.66 -25.73
CA GLU A 52 35.95 -17.29 -25.25
C GLU A 52 34.73 -16.81 -25.98
N ASN A 53 33.83 -17.75 -26.31
CA ASN A 53 32.49 -17.42 -26.82
C ASN A 53 31.76 -16.46 -25.89
N ARG A 54 31.01 -15.51 -26.47
CA ARG A 54 30.13 -14.62 -25.70
C ARG A 54 29.31 -15.45 -24.73
N ALA A 55 29.23 -14.98 -23.47
CA ALA A 55 28.34 -15.63 -22.51
C ALA A 55 26.93 -15.71 -23.07
N SER A 56 26.29 -16.84 -22.84
CA SER A 56 24.89 -17.09 -23.20
C SER A 56 24.04 -15.88 -22.78
N ASP A 57 23.08 -15.51 -23.62
CA ASP A 57 22.13 -14.45 -23.33
C ASP A 57 21.47 -14.74 -21.98
N THR A 58 21.50 -13.74 -21.08
CA THR A 58 20.86 -13.88 -19.79
C THR A 58 19.37 -13.68 -19.97
N MET A 59 18.61 -14.75 -19.82
CA MET A 59 17.16 -14.72 -19.85
C MET A 59 16.63 -14.54 -18.43
N GLY A 60 15.60 -13.73 -18.28
CA GLY A 60 14.86 -13.54 -17.02
C GLY A 60 13.35 -13.60 -17.27
N MET A 61 12.60 -13.82 -16.19
CA MET A 61 11.14 -13.73 -16.24
C MET A 61 10.71 -12.48 -15.47
N LYS A 62 9.78 -11.72 -16.02
CA LYS A 62 9.09 -10.62 -15.33
C LYS A 62 7.63 -11.02 -15.16
N HIS A 63 7.15 -10.95 -13.92
CA HIS A 63 5.76 -11.19 -13.57
C HIS A 63 5.09 -9.87 -13.23
N PHE A 64 3.86 -9.68 -13.66
CA PHE A 64 3.07 -8.50 -13.31
C PHE A 64 1.59 -8.87 -13.19
N VAL A 65 0.89 -8.10 -12.37
CA VAL A 65 -0.56 -8.19 -12.22
C VAL A 65 -1.20 -7.40 -13.35
N ARG A 66 -2.15 -8.02 -14.06
CA ARG A 66 -2.87 -7.38 -15.15
C ARG A 66 -3.75 -6.24 -14.68
N PHE A 67 -4.55 -6.53 -13.67
CA PHE A 67 -5.37 -5.58 -12.94
C PHE A 67 -5.63 -6.12 -11.53
N GLY A 68 -5.81 -5.23 -10.56
CA GLY A 68 -6.22 -5.61 -9.22
C GLY A 68 -6.64 -4.41 -8.39
N LEU A 69 -7.80 -4.51 -7.75
CA LEU A 69 -8.23 -3.56 -6.72
C LEU A 69 -7.75 -4.07 -5.37
N TYR A 70 -7.00 -3.23 -4.66
CA TYR A 70 -6.39 -3.57 -3.37
C TYR A 70 -6.99 -2.72 -2.26
N GLN A 71 -7.29 -3.33 -1.13
CA GLN A 71 -7.66 -2.64 0.09
C GLN A 71 -6.47 -2.57 1.04
N ILE A 72 -6.15 -1.35 1.48
CA ILE A 72 -5.18 -1.08 2.54
C ILE A 72 -5.96 -0.61 3.76
N LYS A 73 -5.63 -1.12 4.93
CA LYS A 73 -6.22 -0.72 6.21
C LYS A 73 -5.15 -0.13 7.09
N GLY A 74 -5.54 0.83 7.92
CA GLY A 74 -4.60 1.45 8.85
C GLY A 74 -5.32 2.06 10.05
N SER A 75 -4.55 2.52 11.02
CA SER A 75 -5.08 3.23 12.17
C SER A 75 -4.02 4.17 12.77
N ILE A 76 -4.50 5.23 13.42
CA ILE A 76 -3.68 6.13 14.22
C ILE A 76 -4.09 5.96 15.69
N ASN A 77 -3.14 5.56 16.52
CA ASN A 77 -3.34 5.36 17.95
C ASN A 77 -3.04 6.65 18.71
N VAL A 78 -4.08 7.24 19.34
CA VAL A 78 -3.97 8.53 20.02
C VAL A 78 -3.03 8.48 21.25
N GLN A 79 -3.02 7.38 22.01
CA GLN A 79 -2.15 7.24 23.18
C GLN A 79 -0.66 7.16 22.78
N LEU A 80 -0.35 6.59 21.62
CA LEU A 80 1.01 6.63 21.06
C LEU A 80 1.32 7.98 20.43
N ALA A 81 0.34 8.66 19.83
CA ALA A 81 0.49 10.01 19.31
C ALA A 81 0.90 11.00 20.43
N GLU A 82 0.22 10.97 21.58
CA GLU A 82 0.56 11.79 22.74
C GLU A 82 1.99 11.54 23.27
N LYS A 83 2.45 10.27 23.21
CA LYS A 83 3.80 9.92 23.67
C LYS A 83 4.91 10.30 22.68
N THR A 84 4.59 10.41 21.39
CA THR A 84 5.56 10.68 20.33
C THR A 84 5.52 12.11 19.82
N GLY A 85 4.60 12.93 20.33
CA GLY A 85 4.40 14.31 19.85
C GLY A 85 3.74 14.40 18.47
N PHE A 86 3.09 13.32 18.01
CA PHE A 86 2.33 13.31 16.77
C PHE A 86 1.06 14.17 16.91
N THR A 87 0.85 15.06 15.96
CA THR A 87 -0.20 16.09 16.00
C THR A 87 -1.35 15.82 15.03
N GLU A 88 -2.40 16.65 15.13
CA GLU A 88 -3.49 16.65 14.15
C GLU A 88 -3.00 17.08 12.74
N GLU A 89 -2.00 17.95 12.67
CA GLU A 89 -1.39 18.38 11.41
C GLU A 89 -0.63 17.22 10.76
N ASP A 90 0.07 16.41 11.56
CA ASP A 90 0.71 15.19 11.07
C ASP A 90 -0.33 14.19 10.54
N ALA A 91 -1.48 14.05 11.23
CA ALA A 91 -2.57 13.20 10.78
C ALA A 91 -3.17 13.68 9.45
N ALA A 92 -3.35 15.00 9.29
CA ALA A 92 -3.79 15.60 8.03
C ALA A 92 -2.76 15.36 6.91
N THR A 93 -1.47 15.48 7.22
CA THR A 93 -0.39 15.17 6.29
C THR A 93 -0.41 13.71 5.85
N VAL A 94 -0.57 12.77 6.78
CA VAL A 94 -0.70 11.33 6.46
C VAL A 94 -1.91 11.09 5.56
N LYS A 95 -3.05 11.73 5.86
CA LYS A 95 -4.27 11.62 5.03
C LYS A 95 -4.02 12.09 3.60
N GLU A 96 -3.37 13.23 3.41
CA GLU A 96 -3.03 13.76 2.09
C GLU A 96 -2.00 12.88 1.36
N CYS A 97 -0.98 12.38 2.07
CA CYS A 97 -0.03 11.42 1.50
C CYS A 97 -0.71 10.14 1.01
N LEU A 98 -1.74 9.66 1.70
CA LEU A 98 -2.51 8.49 1.23
C LEU A 98 -3.28 8.80 -0.06
N ARG A 99 -3.85 10.00 -0.19
CA ARG A 99 -4.59 10.44 -1.36
C ARG A 99 -3.71 10.61 -2.60
N THR A 100 -2.45 11.03 -2.39
CA THR A 100 -1.47 11.33 -3.44
C THR A 100 -0.39 10.25 -3.59
N LEU A 101 -0.61 9.05 -3.03
CA LEU A 101 0.42 8.03 -2.80
C LEU A 101 1.21 7.67 -4.07
N PHE A 102 0.57 7.65 -5.23
CA PHE A 102 1.18 7.26 -6.50
C PHE A 102 1.44 8.44 -7.46
N VAL A 103 1.27 9.68 -7.00
CA VAL A 103 1.60 10.86 -7.80
C VAL A 103 3.13 10.96 -7.91
N ASN A 104 3.66 10.95 -9.14
CA ASN A 104 5.11 10.95 -9.42
C ASN A 104 5.89 9.77 -8.82
N ASP A 105 5.24 8.62 -8.57
CA ASP A 105 5.87 7.39 -8.07
C ASP A 105 6.08 6.36 -9.20
N ALA A 106 6.87 6.72 -10.19
CA ALA A 106 7.24 5.81 -11.29
C ALA A 106 8.51 5.02 -10.99
N SER A 107 8.52 3.74 -11.37
CA SER A 107 9.70 2.88 -11.30
C SER A 107 9.60 1.78 -12.36
N SER A 108 10.66 0.99 -12.54
CA SER A 108 10.63 -0.17 -13.45
C SER A 108 9.59 -1.24 -13.05
N ALA A 109 9.24 -1.31 -11.76
CA ALA A 109 8.21 -2.21 -11.24
C ALA A 109 6.82 -1.57 -11.25
N ARG A 110 6.75 -0.26 -11.24
CA ARG A 110 5.54 0.56 -11.31
C ARG A 110 5.71 1.60 -12.41
N PRO A 111 5.42 1.27 -13.67
CA PRO A 111 5.43 2.25 -14.75
C PRO A 111 4.48 3.42 -14.43
N ASP A 112 4.76 4.58 -14.98
CA ASP A 112 3.90 5.75 -14.82
C ASP A 112 2.47 5.44 -15.26
N GLY A 113 1.49 5.86 -14.46
CA GLY A 113 0.07 5.57 -14.70
C GLY A 113 -0.36 4.11 -14.43
N SER A 114 0.51 3.25 -13.87
CA SER A 114 0.15 1.85 -13.57
C SER A 114 -0.54 1.65 -12.22
N MET A 115 -0.51 2.64 -11.35
CA MET A 115 -1.14 2.60 -10.03
C MET A 115 -1.80 3.93 -9.71
N GLU A 116 -2.95 3.87 -9.07
CA GLU A 116 -3.70 5.03 -8.60
C GLU A 116 -4.34 4.75 -7.25
N VAL A 117 -4.65 5.81 -6.51
CA VAL A 117 -5.53 5.75 -5.34
C VAL A 117 -6.94 6.00 -5.82
N VAL A 118 -7.80 4.99 -5.75
CA VAL A 118 -9.21 5.16 -6.15
C VAL A 118 -9.94 6.00 -5.11
N ARG A 119 -9.81 5.65 -3.82
CA ARG A 119 -10.55 6.33 -2.74
C ARG A 119 -9.92 6.11 -1.38
N VAL A 120 -9.97 7.14 -0.54
CA VAL A 120 -9.58 7.11 0.87
C VAL A 120 -10.81 7.29 1.74
N TYR A 121 -11.02 6.38 2.70
CA TYR A 121 -12.05 6.48 3.73
C TYR A 121 -11.37 6.78 5.05
N TRP A 122 -11.71 7.91 5.67
CA TRP A 122 -11.08 8.38 6.89
C TRP A 122 -12.08 8.57 7.99
N TRP A 123 -12.00 7.75 9.05
CA TRP A 123 -12.85 7.85 10.23
C TRP A 123 -12.12 8.57 11.35
N ARG A 124 -12.76 9.58 11.92
CA ARG A 124 -12.27 10.30 13.08
C ARG A 124 -13.17 10.03 14.27
N HIS A 125 -12.65 9.31 15.27
CA HIS A 125 -13.37 9.07 16.52
C HIS A 125 -13.47 10.37 17.34
N ASN A 126 -14.52 10.47 18.15
CA ASN A 126 -14.74 11.61 19.05
C ASN A 126 -14.13 11.40 20.46
N CYS A 127 -13.46 10.28 20.71
CA CYS A 127 -12.80 9.94 21.96
C CYS A 127 -11.49 9.19 21.72
N LYS A 128 -10.58 9.26 22.69
CA LYS A 128 -9.22 8.69 22.60
C LYS A 128 -9.20 7.17 22.50
N GLU A 129 -10.15 6.50 23.15
CA GLU A 129 -10.28 5.05 23.14
C GLU A 129 -10.89 4.51 21.85
N GLY A 130 -11.53 5.40 21.08
CA GLY A 130 -12.30 5.05 19.90
C GLY A 130 -13.74 4.63 20.24
N GLN A 131 -14.72 5.14 19.47
CA GLN A 131 -16.14 4.78 19.60
C GLN A 131 -16.39 3.31 19.24
N TYR A 132 -15.56 2.76 18.37
CA TYR A 132 -15.59 1.37 17.91
C TYR A 132 -14.17 0.83 17.77
N SER A 133 -14.02 -0.48 17.88
CA SER A 133 -12.74 -1.12 17.59
C SER A 133 -12.35 -0.94 16.12
N SER A 134 -11.07 -0.81 15.83
CA SER A 134 -10.54 -0.67 14.46
C SER A 134 -11.05 -1.79 13.55
N ALA A 135 -11.16 -3.03 14.07
CA ALA A 135 -11.70 -4.15 13.31
C ALA A 135 -13.17 -3.93 12.89
N LYS A 136 -14.00 -3.32 13.75
CA LYS A 136 -15.40 -3.01 13.42
C LYS A 136 -15.48 -1.89 12.38
N VAL A 137 -14.66 -0.85 12.53
CA VAL A 137 -14.55 0.23 11.55
C VAL A 137 -14.08 -0.30 10.19
N HIS A 138 -13.03 -1.12 10.16
CA HIS A 138 -12.53 -1.71 8.92
C HIS A 138 -13.56 -2.59 8.21
N ARG A 139 -14.44 -3.28 8.94
CA ARG A 139 -15.53 -4.09 8.35
C ARG A 139 -16.76 -3.29 7.95
N SER A 140 -16.86 -2.01 8.34
CA SER A 140 -17.97 -1.16 7.88
C SER A 140 -17.86 -0.80 6.40
N LEU A 141 -16.67 -0.88 5.81
CA LEU A 141 -16.50 -0.79 4.37
C LEU A 141 -16.34 -2.21 3.80
N GLU A 142 -17.32 -2.63 3.04
CA GLU A 142 -17.32 -3.85 2.25
C GLU A 142 -17.07 -3.48 0.78
N ILE A 143 -16.12 -4.16 0.15
CA ILE A 143 -15.85 -4.01 -1.28
C ILE A 143 -15.98 -5.41 -1.89
N ARG A 144 -16.77 -5.55 -2.91
CA ARG A 144 -16.97 -6.83 -3.59
C ARG A 144 -17.06 -6.65 -5.10
N LEU A 145 -16.71 -7.71 -5.81
CA LEU A 145 -16.89 -7.77 -7.26
C LEU A 145 -18.40 -7.74 -7.59
N ARG A 146 -18.78 -6.98 -8.62
CA ARG A 146 -20.18 -6.96 -9.09
C ARG A 146 -20.59 -8.30 -9.66
N ASP A 147 -21.86 -8.64 -9.51
CA ASP A 147 -22.41 -9.87 -10.07
C ASP A 147 -22.24 -9.91 -11.59
N GLY A 148 -21.80 -11.06 -12.09
CA GLY A 148 -21.59 -11.29 -13.53
C GLY A 148 -20.24 -10.83 -14.07
N VAL A 149 -19.42 -10.12 -13.29
CA VAL A 149 -18.04 -9.78 -13.68
C VAL A 149 -17.10 -10.96 -13.39
N LEU A 150 -16.54 -11.56 -14.43
CA LEU A 150 -15.63 -12.69 -14.29
C LEU A 150 -14.15 -12.27 -14.31
N ALA A 151 -13.82 -11.20 -15.02
CA ALA A 151 -12.48 -10.67 -15.16
C ALA A 151 -12.51 -9.14 -14.99
N PRO A 152 -12.29 -8.63 -13.76
CA PRO A 152 -12.32 -7.21 -13.52
C PRO A 152 -11.13 -6.52 -14.21
N SER A 153 -11.39 -5.32 -14.73
CA SER A 153 -10.41 -4.50 -15.45
C SER A 153 -10.43 -3.02 -15.03
N THR A 154 -11.44 -2.61 -14.27
CA THR A 154 -11.62 -1.24 -13.80
C THR A 154 -12.13 -1.21 -12.35
N PRO A 155 -11.94 -0.11 -11.60
CA PRO A 155 -12.50 0.05 -10.26
C PRO A 155 -14.03 -0.01 -10.21
N GLU A 156 -14.72 0.34 -11.30
CA GLU A 156 -16.18 0.33 -11.46
C GLU A 156 -16.78 -1.09 -11.51
N ASP A 157 -15.94 -2.10 -11.76
CA ASP A 157 -16.33 -3.51 -11.70
C ASP A 157 -16.62 -3.97 -10.27
N TYR A 158 -16.35 -3.12 -9.28
CA TYR A 158 -16.59 -3.41 -7.86
C TYR A 158 -17.71 -2.55 -7.28
N GLU A 159 -18.37 -3.08 -6.26
CA GLU A 159 -19.30 -2.36 -5.40
C GLU A 159 -18.63 -1.95 -4.09
N TYR A 160 -18.86 -0.72 -3.68
CA TYR A 160 -18.37 -0.15 -2.42
C TYR A 160 -19.56 0.07 -1.50
N ILE A 161 -19.72 -0.77 -0.50
CA ILE A 161 -20.85 -0.76 0.43
C ILE A 161 -20.34 -0.26 1.77
N LEU A 162 -20.88 0.87 2.21
CA LEU A 162 -20.58 1.45 3.51
C LEU A 162 -21.72 1.16 4.49
N HIS A 163 -21.45 0.30 5.47
CA HIS A 163 -22.36 0.00 6.56
C HIS A 163 -22.27 1.09 7.63
N PRO A 164 -23.36 1.75 7.99
CA PRO A 164 -23.31 2.89 8.90
C PRO A 164 -22.89 2.48 10.30
N LEU A 165 -22.05 3.31 10.91
CA LEU A 165 -21.67 3.23 12.33
C LEU A 165 -22.28 4.43 13.05
N ALA A 166 -23.15 4.21 14.03
CA ALA A 166 -23.87 5.29 14.71
C ALA A 166 -22.88 6.30 15.34
N GLY A 167 -22.98 7.55 14.93
CA GLY A 167 -22.13 8.64 15.40
C GLY A 167 -20.68 8.61 14.91
N LEU A 168 -20.38 7.79 13.88
CA LEU A 168 -19.06 7.76 13.26
C LEU A 168 -19.18 7.58 11.75
N GLU A 169 -19.11 8.67 11.03
CA GLU A 169 -19.15 8.70 9.57
C GLU A 169 -17.75 8.93 9.01
N PRO A 170 -17.37 8.30 7.89
CA PRO A 170 -16.11 8.58 7.24
C PRO A 170 -16.15 9.88 6.44
N GLU A 171 -15.05 10.60 6.45
CA GLU A 171 -14.71 11.50 5.36
C GLU A 171 -14.26 10.64 4.17
N VAL A 172 -14.86 10.84 3.01
CA VAL A 172 -14.56 10.09 1.79
C VAL A 172 -13.91 11.03 0.79
N MET A 173 -12.75 10.65 0.29
CA MET A 173 -11.95 11.45 -0.65
C MET A 173 -11.53 10.57 -1.81
N ASP A 174 -11.67 11.06 -3.02
CA ASP A 174 -11.10 10.42 -4.20
C ASP A 174 -9.57 10.68 -4.25
N GLY A 175 -8.83 9.77 -4.86
CA GLY A 175 -7.43 9.96 -5.18
C GLY A 175 -7.19 11.13 -6.15
N VAL A 176 -5.96 11.40 -6.51
CA VAL A 176 -5.54 12.44 -7.46
C VAL A 176 -5.15 11.79 -8.78
#